data_f4b1b0b4cc83c47d3f0199907b1a5f25
#
_entry.id   f4b1b0b4cc83c47d3f0199907b1a5f25
#
_cell.length_a   1.000
_cell.length_b   1.000
_cell.length_c   1.000
_cell.angle_alpha   90.00
_cell.angle_beta   90.00
_cell.angle_gamma   90.00
#
_symmetry.space_group_name_H-M   'P 1'
#
loop_
_entity.id
_entity.type
_entity.pdbx_description
1 polymer ?
#
loop_
_entity_poly.entity_id
_entity_poly.type
_entity_poly.pdbx_seq_one_letter_code
_entity_poly.pdbx_strand_id
1 'polypeptide(L)'
;MDINLKNIDEFSINDYLGNDLHCQCGKVHKVELKKVLIEKDAIKKLPDLLKEFGYKKALIVEDTHTFKAAGCLVEEILTKAKFSYNKLEFTVNNEDLVPNEEAVGKLLINIEKDTQVLIAIGTGTINDLCKFVSVKAGIDTIIVATAPSMDGFASTGAALIVENLKTTFDAACPKAIIGDINILKNAPMKMI
;
A
#
# COMPACT_ATOMS: atom_id res chain seq x y z
N MET A 1 17.82 18.33 6.13
CA MET A 1 17.44 18.21 7.56
C MET A 1 18.43 17.30 8.25
N ASP A 2 19.05 17.76 9.33
CA ASP A 2 20.02 16.96 10.09
C ASP A 2 19.30 16.22 11.22
N ILE A 3 19.09 14.94 11.03
CA ILE A 3 18.45 14.07 12.00
C ILE A 3 19.49 13.18 12.65
N ASN A 4 19.45 13.09 13.96
CA ASN A 4 20.24 12.15 14.73
C ASN A 4 19.39 11.49 15.83
N LEU A 5 19.89 10.41 16.45
CA LEU A 5 19.16 9.68 17.47
C LEU A 5 18.77 10.52 18.71
N LYS A 6 19.41 11.68 18.92
CA LYS A 6 19.12 12.54 20.08
C LYS A 6 17.93 13.47 19.87
N ASN A 7 17.59 13.76 18.60
CA ASN A 7 16.51 14.68 18.26
C ASN A 7 15.39 14.04 17.41
N ILE A 8 15.40 12.71 17.28
CA ILE A 8 14.41 12.00 16.44
C ILE A 8 12.98 12.24 16.91
N ASP A 9 12.76 12.39 18.20
CA ASP A 9 11.43 12.62 18.79
C ASP A 9 10.91 14.05 18.59
N GLU A 10 11.74 14.97 18.10
CA GLU A 10 11.35 16.35 17.79
C GLU A 10 10.63 16.48 16.43
N PHE A 11 10.68 15.41 15.61
CA PHE A 11 10.13 15.39 14.26
C PHE A 11 8.83 14.60 14.20
N SER A 12 7.88 15.13 13.43
CA SER A 12 6.67 14.40 13.06
C SER A 12 6.92 13.51 11.84
N ILE A 13 6.03 12.56 11.60
CA ILE A 13 6.11 11.69 10.42
C ILE A 13 6.16 12.50 9.11
N ASN A 14 5.46 13.65 9.07
CA ASN A 14 5.41 14.51 7.88
C ASN A 14 6.75 15.21 7.58
N ASP A 15 7.62 15.36 8.57
CA ASP A 15 8.93 15.98 8.37
C ASP A 15 9.90 15.05 7.62
N TYR A 16 9.61 13.74 7.63
CA TYR A 16 10.40 12.74 6.91
C TYR A 16 9.93 12.52 5.46
N LEU A 17 8.66 12.79 5.16
CA LEU A 17 8.06 12.44 3.88
C LEU A 17 8.65 13.26 2.73
N GLY A 18 9.26 12.56 1.77
CA GLY A 18 9.82 13.16 0.56
C GLY A 18 11.09 13.99 0.76
N ASN A 19 11.61 14.07 1.97
CA ASN A 19 12.80 14.84 2.31
C ASN A 19 14.07 14.01 2.32
N ASP A 20 15.19 14.65 1.96
CA ASP A 20 16.52 14.07 2.11
C ASP A 20 17.00 14.24 3.56
N LEU A 21 17.37 13.14 4.19
CA LEU A 21 17.78 13.07 5.58
C LEU A 21 19.28 12.82 5.65
N HIS A 22 20.05 13.81 6.08
CA HIS A 22 21.48 13.68 6.29
C HIS A 22 21.74 12.96 7.63
N CYS A 23 22.38 11.80 7.55
CA CYS A 23 22.62 10.95 8.70
C CYS A 23 24.09 10.97 9.12
N GLN A 24 24.34 10.81 10.42
CA GLN A 24 25.70 10.66 10.96
C GLN A 24 26.46 9.44 10.40
N CYS A 25 25.75 8.49 9.76
CA CYS A 25 26.38 7.37 9.04
C CYS A 25 27.09 7.79 7.73
N GLY A 26 27.03 9.08 7.37
CA GLY A 26 27.65 9.63 6.15
C GLY A 26 26.79 9.42 4.88
N LYS A 27 25.59 8.86 5.00
CA LYS A 27 24.68 8.67 3.87
C LYS A 27 23.50 9.64 3.93
N VAL A 28 22.94 9.93 2.76
CA VAL A 28 21.65 10.60 2.63
C VAL A 28 20.56 9.53 2.55
N HIS A 29 19.62 9.56 3.46
CA HIS A 29 18.44 8.70 3.44
C HIS A 29 17.26 9.50 2.89
N LYS A 30 16.43 8.87 2.09
CA LYS A 30 15.24 9.47 1.52
C LYS A 30 14.03 8.58 1.73
N VAL A 31 12.95 9.18 2.18
CA VAL A 31 11.65 8.53 2.26
C VAL A 31 10.81 9.00 1.06
N GLU A 32 10.62 8.12 0.08
CA GLU A 32 9.88 8.46 -1.16
C GLU A 32 8.36 8.56 -0.96
N LEU A 33 7.87 8.05 0.15
CA LEU A 33 6.47 8.16 0.57
C LEU A 33 6.05 9.63 0.63
N LYS A 34 4.90 9.97 0.05
CA LYS A 34 4.41 11.36 -0.03
C LYS A 34 3.35 11.69 1.02
N LYS A 35 2.59 10.70 1.46
CA LYS A 35 1.50 10.91 2.42
C LYS A 35 1.31 9.73 3.34
N VAL A 36 1.08 10.01 4.61
CA VAL A 36 0.62 9.02 5.61
C VAL A 36 -0.60 9.60 6.31
N LEU A 37 -1.70 8.88 6.29
CA LEU A 37 -2.95 9.25 6.95
C LEU A 37 -3.31 8.15 7.95
N ILE A 38 -3.09 8.40 9.24
CA ILE A 38 -3.44 7.47 10.32
C ILE A 38 -4.38 8.21 11.28
N GLU A 39 -5.67 8.06 11.04
CA GLU A 39 -6.71 8.71 11.82
C GLU A 39 -8.06 8.01 11.62
N LYS A 40 -9.07 8.39 12.39
CA LYS A 40 -10.45 7.90 12.17
C LYS A 40 -10.98 8.46 10.85
N ASP A 41 -11.66 7.61 10.11
CA ASP A 41 -12.25 7.96 8.80
C ASP A 41 -11.22 8.38 7.73
N ALA A 42 -9.94 8.01 7.91
CA ALA A 42 -8.87 8.32 6.96
C ALA A 42 -9.19 7.83 5.54
N ILE A 43 -9.88 6.70 5.42
CA ILE A 43 -10.28 6.10 4.13
C ILE A 43 -11.16 7.04 3.29
N LYS A 44 -11.95 7.91 3.91
CA LYS A 44 -12.81 8.89 3.22
C LYS A 44 -12.01 9.94 2.44
N LYS A 45 -10.72 10.11 2.77
CA LYS A 45 -9.80 11.04 2.10
C LYS A 45 -9.18 10.44 0.83
N LEU A 46 -9.38 9.16 0.54
CA LEU A 46 -8.82 8.49 -0.62
C LEU A 46 -9.12 9.19 -1.96
N PRO A 47 -10.38 9.61 -2.28
CA PRO A 47 -10.65 10.29 -3.55
C PRO A 47 -9.91 11.61 -3.71
N ASP A 48 -9.78 12.39 -2.63
CA ASP A 48 -9.07 13.66 -2.67
C ASP A 48 -7.56 13.44 -2.84
N LEU A 49 -7.02 12.40 -2.20
CA LEU A 49 -5.62 12.00 -2.36
C LEU A 49 -5.33 11.55 -3.81
N LEU A 50 -6.21 10.77 -4.43
CA LEU A 50 -6.07 10.36 -5.82
C LEU A 50 -6.08 11.57 -6.77
N LYS A 51 -6.93 12.56 -6.51
CA LYS A 51 -6.96 13.84 -7.25
C LYS A 51 -5.72 14.69 -7.01
N GLU A 52 -5.26 14.79 -5.76
CA GLU A 52 -4.03 15.50 -5.38
C GLU A 52 -2.82 14.97 -6.17
N PHE A 53 -2.73 13.65 -6.35
CA PHE A 53 -1.67 13.01 -7.14
C PHE A 53 -1.94 13.00 -8.66
N GLY A 54 -3.09 13.48 -9.11
CA GLY A 54 -3.44 13.61 -10.52
C GLY A 54 -3.87 12.30 -11.19
N TYR A 55 -4.18 11.24 -10.41
CA TYR A 55 -4.64 9.98 -10.98
C TYR A 55 -6.08 10.07 -11.49
N LYS A 56 -6.33 9.37 -12.59
CA LYS A 56 -7.64 9.31 -13.25
C LYS A 56 -8.25 7.92 -13.22
N LYS A 57 -7.41 6.88 -13.15
CA LYS A 57 -7.85 5.49 -13.13
C LYS A 57 -6.98 4.64 -12.22
N ALA A 58 -7.62 3.83 -11.40
CA ALA A 58 -6.99 2.90 -10.48
C ALA A 58 -7.36 1.44 -10.77
N LEU A 59 -6.52 0.51 -10.32
CA LEU A 59 -6.89 -0.88 -10.11
C LEU A 59 -6.90 -1.15 -8.60
N ILE A 60 -8.08 -1.48 -8.06
CA ILE A 60 -8.22 -1.98 -6.69
C ILE A 60 -7.72 -3.43 -6.67
N VAL A 61 -6.86 -3.74 -5.70
CA VAL A 61 -6.32 -5.08 -5.49
C VAL A 61 -6.59 -5.51 -4.06
N GLU A 62 -7.31 -6.60 -3.91
CA GLU A 62 -7.77 -7.10 -2.62
C GLU A 62 -7.98 -8.63 -2.67
N ASP A 63 -8.25 -9.24 -1.54
CA ASP A 63 -8.75 -10.61 -1.44
C ASP A 63 -10.13 -10.63 -0.77
N THR A 64 -10.76 -11.81 -0.73
CA THR A 64 -12.10 -11.98 -0.14
C THR A 64 -12.20 -11.50 1.31
N HIS A 65 -11.12 -11.56 2.10
CA HIS A 65 -11.12 -11.10 3.50
C HIS A 65 -10.96 -9.58 3.57
N THR A 66 -10.03 -9.03 2.80
CA THR A 66 -9.75 -7.59 2.80
C THR A 66 -10.85 -6.80 2.10
N PHE A 67 -11.57 -7.40 1.13
CA PHE A 67 -12.81 -6.85 0.59
C PHE A 67 -13.84 -6.59 1.70
N LYS A 68 -14.08 -7.58 2.57
CA LYS A 68 -15.00 -7.42 3.70
C LYS A 68 -14.53 -6.41 4.74
N ALA A 69 -13.21 -6.32 4.95
CA ALA A 69 -12.64 -5.43 5.96
C ALA A 69 -12.66 -3.96 5.55
N ALA A 70 -12.38 -3.66 4.27
CA ALA A 70 -12.26 -2.29 3.77
C ALA A 70 -12.67 -2.12 2.31
N GLY A 71 -12.54 -3.15 1.46
CA GLY A 71 -12.75 -3.05 0.02
C GLY A 71 -14.13 -2.56 -0.36
N CYS A 72 -15.18 -3.12 0.23
CA CYS A 72 -16.56 -2.68 0.02
C CYS A 72 -16.72 -1.17 0.28
N LEU A 73 -16.11 -0.65 1.34
CA LEU A 73 -16.17 0.78 1.67
C LEU A 73 -15.34 1.63 0.68
N VAL A 74 -14.18 1.14 0.24
CA VAL A 74 -13.38 1.82 -0.80
C VAL A 74 -14.16 1.94 -2.10
N GLU A 75 -14.78 0.86 -2.56
CA GLU A 75 -15.61 0.86 -3.78
C GLU A 75 -16.77 1.86 -3.67
N GLU A 76 -17.47 1.88 -2.53
CA GLU A 76 -18.56 2.83 -2.27
C GLU A 76 -18.08 4.29 -2.34
N ILE A 77 -16.94 4.60 -1.71
CA ILE A 77 -16.35 5.94 -1.67
C ILE A 77 -15.92 6.38 -3.08
N LEU A 78 -15.24 5.52 -3.83
CA LEU A 78 -14.77 5.84 -5.18
C LEU A 78 -15.94 6.00 -6.17
N THR A 79 -16.97 5.15 -6.05
CA THR A 79 -18.20 5.26 -6.85
C THR A 79 -18.93 6.58 -6.59
N LYS A 80 -19.09 6.97 -5.31
CA LYS A 80 -19.69 8.27 -4.95
C LYS A 80 -18.87 9.45 -5.47
N ALA A 81 -17.55 9.33 -5.46
CA ALA A 81 -16.67 10.34 -6.01
C ALA A 81 -16.57 10.35 -7.54
N LYS A 82 -17.26 9.41 -8.23
CA LYS A 82 -17.20 9.19 -9.68
C LYS A 82 -15.76 9.01 -10.19
N PHE A 83 -14.91 8.36 -9.38
CA PHE A 83 -13.54 8.03 -9.76
C PHE A 83 -13.53 6.72 -10.54
N SER A 84 -12.78 6.67 -11.66
CA SER A 84 -12.70 5.48 -12.51
C SER A 84 -11.79 4.43 -11.88
N TYR A 85 -12.28 3.21 -11.74
CA TYR A 85 -11.49 2.10 -11.26
C TYR A 85 -11.95 0.76 -11.85
N ASN A 86 -11.02 -0.18 -11.90
CA ASN A 86 -11.28 -1.60 -12.07
C ASN A 86 -10.94 -2.31 -10.75
N LYS A 87 -11.32 -3.58 -10.64
CA LYS A 87 -11.09 -4.37 -9.45
C LYS A 87 -10.50 -5.73 -9.79
N LEU A 88 -9.51 -6.16 -9.00
CA LEU A 88 -9.02 -7.52 -8.91
C LEU A 88 -9.20 -8.01 -7.49
N GLU A 89 -10.10 -8.97 -7.30
CA GLU A 89 -10.28 -9.70 -6.06
C GLU A 89 -9.67 -11.10 -6.18
N PHE A 90 -8.74 -11.42 -5.30
CA PHE A 90 -8.24 -12.78 -5.14
C PHE A 90 -9.23 -13.57 -4.29
N THR A 91 -9.86 -14.56 -4.90
CA THR A 91 -10.75 -15.47 -4.16
C THR A 91 -9.92 -16.38 -3.27
N VAL A 92 -10.08 -16.21 -1.97
CA VAL A 92 -9.50 -17.09 -0.95
C VAL A 92 -10.64 -17.73 -0.16
N ASN A 93 -10.61 -19.06 -0.04
CA ASN A 93 -11.65 -19.78 0.71
C ASN A 93 -11.28 -19.84 2.20
N ASN A 94 -10.52 -20.85 2.59
CA ASN A 94 -10.06 -21.05 3.98
C ASN A 94 -8.54 -20.91 4.12
N GLU A 95 -7.86 -20.53 3.04
CA GLU A 95 -6.41 -20.38 2.99
C GLU A 95 -6.04 -18.90 2.80
N ASP A 96 -4.84 -18.54 3.23
CA ASP A 96 -4.31 -17.20 2.98
C ASP A 96 -3.82 -17.09 1.52
N LEU A 97 -3.94 -15.89 0.94
CA LEU A 97 -3.35 -15.60 -0.38
C LEU A 97 -1.83 -15.78 -0.32
N VAL A 98 -1.30 -16.54 -1.25
CA VAL A 98 0.14 -16.74 -1.39
C VAL A 98 0.68 -15.75 -2.44
N PRO A 99 1.69 -14.95 -2.13
CA PRO A 99 2.30 -14.00 -3.08
C PRO A 99 3.29 -14.73 -4.02
N ASN A 100 2.78 -15.61 -4.86
CA ASN A 100 3.55 -16.43 -5.80
C ASN A 100 3.48 -15.90 -7.23
N GLU A 101 4.12 -16.62 -8.15
CA GLU A 101 4.16 -16.28 -9.58
C GLU A 101 2.76 -16.22 -10.20
N GLU A 102 1.84 -17.07 -9.76
CA GLU A 102 0.46 -17.07 -10.24
C GLU A 102 -0.27 -15.79 -9.84
N ALA A 103 -0.13 -15.36 -8.58
CA ALA A 103 -0.72 -14.12 -8.09
C ALA A 103 -0.14 -12.89 -8.79
N VAL A 104 1.18 -12.87 -9.02
CA VAL A 104 1.87 -11.82 -9.81
C VAL A 104 1.33 -11.79 -11.23
N GLY A 105 1.25 -12.94 -11.90
CA GLY A 105 0.73 -13.06 -13.26
C GLY A 105 -0.72 -12.57 -13.37
N LYS A 106 -1.58 -12.99 -12.42
CA LYS A 106 -2.98 -12.58 -12.36
C LYS A 106 -3.10 -11.07 -12.19
N LEU A 107 -2.29 -10.45 -11.30
CA LEU A 107 -2.30 -9.00 -11.12
C LEU A 107 -1.84 -8.26 -12.38
N LEU A 108 -0.73 -8.69 -13.02
CA LEU A 108 -0.21 -8.08 -14.24
C LEU A 108 -1.23 -8.10 -15.39
N ILE A 109 -1.94 -9.22 -15.59
CA ILE A 109 -2.94 -9.37 -16.65
C ILE A 109 -4.13 -8.41 -16.45
N ASN A 110 -4.45 -8.05 -15.20
CA ASN A 110 -5.57 -7.17 -14.89
C ASN A 110 -5.22 -5.67 -14.94
N ILE A 111 -3.95 -5.32 -15.16
CA ILE A 111 -3.54 -3.92 -15.37
C ILE A 111 -3.90 -3.51 -16.79
N GLU A 112 -4.81 -2.57 -16.92
CA GLU A 112 -5.15 -1.98 -18.22
C GLU A 112 -4.14 -0.88 -18.58
N LYS A 113 -4.07 -0.56 -19.89
CA LYS A 113 -3.09 0.40 -20.43
C LYS A 113 -3.17 1.79 -19.80
N ASP A 114 -4.36 2.20 -19.36
CA ASP A 114 -4.63 3.51 -18.74
C ASP A 114 -4.68 3.47 -17.21
N THR A 115 -4.38 2.32 -16.59
CA THR A 115 -4.22 2.21 -15.14
C THR A 115 -3.00 3.01 -14.70
N GLN A 116 -3.15 3.89 -13.72
CA GLN A 116 -2.10 4.78 -13.24
C GLN A 116 -1.62 4.45 -11.83
N VAL A 117 -2.48 3.79 -11.04
CA VAL A 117 -2.20 3.48 -9.64
C VAL A 117 -2.87 2.18 -9.23
N LEU A 118 -2.17 1.38 -8.42
CA LEU A 118 -2.75 0.25 -7.68
C LEU A 118 -3.22 0.75 -6.31
N ILE A 119 -4.45 0.42 -5.93
CA ILE A 119 -4.95 0.61 -4.57
C ILE A 119 -4.89 -0.75 -3.89
N ALA A 120 -3.84 -0.97 -3.11
CA ALA A 120 -3.60 -2.21 -2.36
C ALA A 120 -4.42 -2.19 -1.07
N ILE A 121 -5.48 -2.99 -1.00
CA ILE A 121 -6.32 -3.11 0.20
C ILE A 121 -5.92 -4.37 0.95
N GLY A 122 -5.16 -4.22 2.02
CA GLY A 122 -4.67 -5.38 2.76
C GLY A 122 -3.50 -5.09 3.69
N THR A 123 -2.75 -6.14 3.95
CA THR A 123 -1.51 -6.12 4.73
C THR A 123 -0.36 -6.70 3.89
N GLY A 124 0.52 -7.49 4.47
CA GLY A 124 1.76 -7.98 3.86
C GLY A 124 1.62 -8.48 2.43
N THR A 125 0.82 -9.51 2.21
CA THR A 125 0.73 -10.19 0.91
C THR A 125 0.25 -9.28 -0.22
N ILE A 126 -0.89 -8.60 -0.04
CA ILE A 126 -1.45 -7.69 -1.05
C ILE A 126 -0.49 -6.51 -1.28
N ASN A 127 0.09 -5.97 -0.20
CA ASN A 127 1.04 -4.88 -0.28
C ASN A 127 2.29 -5.27 -1.09
N ASP A 128 2.90 -6.41 -0.78
CA ASP A 128 4.12 -6.87 -1.45
C ASP A 128 3.87 -7.20 -2.93
N LEU A 129 2.74 -7.85 -3.26
CA LEU A 129 2.32 -8.06 -4.65
C LEU A 129 2.19 -6.73 -5.40
N CYS A 130 1.47 -5.76 -4.83
CA CYS A 130 1.26 -4.47 -5.48
C CYS A 130 2.55 -3.67 -5.62
N LYS A 131 3.40 -3.60 -4.60
CA LYS A 131 4.70 -2.93 -4.66
C LYS A 131 5.62 -3.54 -5.73
N PHE A 132 5.69 -4.86 -5.80
CA PHE A 132 6.51 -5.55 -6.81
C PHE A 132 5.99 -5.30 -8.23
N VAL A 133 4.69 -5.51 -8.44
CA VAL A 133 4.08 -5.37 -9.76
C VAL A 133 4.09 -3.92 -10.24
N SER A 134 3.90 -2.94 -9.34
CA SER A 134 3.92 -1.52 -9.67
C SER A 134 5.24 -1.10 -10.34
N VAL A 135 6.38 -1.59 -9.83
CA VAL A 135 7.70 -1.35 -10.45
C VAL A 135 7.77 -1.94 -11.85
N LYS A 136 7.27 -3.16 -12.03
CA LYS A 136 7.31 -3.85 -13.34
C LYS A 136 6.39 -3.19 -14.36
N ALA A 137 5.25 -2.66 -13.91
CA ALA A 137 4.28 -1.99 -14.76
C ALA A 137 4.55 -0.48 -14.94
N GLY A 138 5.46 0.12 -14.18
CA GLY A 138 5.75 1.55 -14.21
C GLY A 138 4.59 2.42 -13.70
N ILE A 139 3.82 1.93 -12.73
CA ILE A 139 2.68 2.64 -12.11
C ILE A 139 2.88 2.77 -10.60
N ASP A 140 2.12 3.63 -9.98
CA ASP A 140 2.24 3.91 -8.55
C ASP A 140 1.38 2.96 -7.69
N THR A 141 1.62 2.96 -6.36
CA THR A 141 0.83 2.20 -5.39
C THR A 141 0.39 3.11 -4.25
N ILE A 142 -0.88 2.98 -3.84
CA ILE A 142 -1.43 3.53 -2.59
C ILE A 142 -1.92 2.35 -1.75
N ILE A 143 -1.63 2.38 -0.46
CA ILE A 143 -2.00 1.31 0.46
C ILE A 143 -3.17 1.77 1.34
N VAL A 144 -4.19 0.92 1.43
CA VAL A 144 -5.24 0.97 2.45
C VAL A 144 -5.01 -0.20 3.39
N ALA A 145 -4.43 0.08 4.54
CA ALA A 145 -4.07 -0.94 5.51
C ALA A 145 -5.31 -1.50 6.22
N THR A 146 -5.45 -2.83 6.29
CA THR A 146 -6.55 -3.51 6.96
C THR A 146 -6.18 -4.05 8.34
N ALA A 147 -4.88 -4.14 8.66
CA ALA A 147 -4.38 -4.48 9.99
C ALA A 147 -3.00 -3.84 10.22
N PRO A 148 -2.60 -3.61 11.49
CA PRO A 148 -1.30 -3.03 11.83
C PRO A 148 -0.15 -4.06 11.89
N SER A 149 -0.36 -5.29 11.45
CA SER A 149 0.52 -6.46 11.64
C SER A 149 1.84 -6.43 10.87
N MET A 150 2.11 -5.39 10.10
CA MET A 150 3.27 -5.32 9.22
C MET A 150 4.04 -4.02 9.41
N ASP A 151 5.36 -4.12 9.54
CA ASP A 151 6.29 -2.99 9.60
C ASP A 151 6.78 -2.53 8.20
N GLY A 152 6.60 -3.36 7.18
CA GLY A 152 7.10 -3.16 5.82
C GLY A 152 6.24 -2.31 4.88
N PHE A 153 5.20 -1.62 5.36
CA PHE A 153 4.31 -0.82 4.49
C PHE A 153 5.08 0.21 3.64
N ALA A 154 6.05 0.89 4.22
CA ALA A 154 6.84 1.92 3.55
C ALA A 154 8.18 1.40 2.98
N SER A 155 8.44 0.10 3.06
CA SER A 155 9.69 -0.48 2.58
C SER A 155 9.78 -0.50 1.05
N THR A 156 11.00 -0.54 0.53
CA THR A 156 11.30 -0.75 -0.88
C THR A 156 11.55 -2.22 -1.23
N GLY A 157 11.19 -3.14 -0.34
CA GLY A 157 11.25 -4.58 -0.56
C GLY A 157 9.86 -5.20 -0.65
N ALA A 158 9.75 -6.28 -1.39
CA ALA A 158 8.56 -7.14 -1.48
C ALA A 158 8.94 -8.59 -1.34
N ALA A 159 8.34 -9.30 -0.38
CA ALA A 159 8.60 -10.71 -0.16
C ALA A 159 7.60 -11.55 -0.97
N LEU A 160 8.11 -12.29 -1.95
CA LEU A 160 7.33 -13.20 -2.79
C LEU A 160 7.80 -14.63 -2.59
N ILE A 161 6.98 -15.58 -2.98
CA ILE A 161 7.32 -17.01 -3.04
C ILE A 161 7.56 -17.36 -4.50
N VAL A 162 8.81 -17.64 -4.84
CA VAL A 162 9.25 -18.03 -6.19
C VAL A 162 9.87 -19.43 -6.10
N GLU A 163 9.40 -20.35 -6.93
CA GLU A 163 9.84 -21.75 -6.89
C GLU A 163 9.78 -22.36 -5.46
N ASN A 164 8.73 -22.04 -4.71
CA ASN A 164 8.51 -22.42 -3.30
C ASN A 164 9.54 -21.84 -2.29
N LEU A 165 10.35 -20.86 -2.68
CA LEU A 165 11.27 -20.17 -1.80
C LEU A 165 10.83 -18.74 -1.55
N LYS A 166 10.80 -18.33 -0.27
CA LYS A 166 10.54 -16.93 0.09
C LYS A 166 11.74 -16.07 -0.26
N THR A 167 11.56 -15.20 -1.24
CA THR A 167 12.59 -14.31 -1.78
C THR A 167 12.15 -12.87 -1.69
N THR A 168 13.02 -11.99 -1.23
CA THR A 168 12.76 -10.55 -1.20
C THR A 168 13.31 -9.90 -2.47
N PHE A 169 12.45 -9.18 -3.17
CA PHE A 169 12.77 -8.43 -4.38
C PHE A 169 12.75 -6.93 -4.11
N ASP A 170 13.52 -6.19 -4.88
CA ASP A 170 13.43 -4.74 -4.91
C ASP A 170 12.06 -4.32 -5.46
N ALA A 171 11.42 -3.39 -4.76
CA ALA A 171 10.10 -2.89 -5.06
C ALA A 171 10.03 -1.37 -4.84
N ALA A 172 8.93 -0.74 -5.25
CA ALA A 172 8.72 0.68 -5.00
C ALA A 172 8.17 0.94 -3.59
N CYS A 173 8.59 2.04 -3.00
CA CYS A 173 7.87 2.63 -1.88
C CYS A 173 6.49 3.11 -2.38
N PRO A 174 5.40 2.86 -1.66
CA PRO A 174 4.08 3.39 -2.05
C PRO A 174 4.06 4.91 -2.02
N LYS A 175 3.17 5.53 -2.80
CA LYS A 175 2.98 7.00 -2.77
C LYS A 175 2.28 7.45 -1.49
N ALA A 176 1.35 6.65 -0.99
CA ALA A 176 0.65 6.95 0.25
C ALA A 176 0.25 5.68 1.02
N ILE A 177 0.07 5.85 2.32
CA ILE A 177 -0.46 4.85 3.23
C ILE A 177 -1.66 5.44 3.96
N ILE A 178 -2.79 4.74 3.93
CA ILE A 178 -4.01 5.07 4.64
C ILE A 178 -4.25 3.99 5.71
N GLY A 179 -4.16 4.38 6.96
CA GLY A 179 -4.48 3.57 8.14
C GLY A 179 -5.72 4.13 8.84
N ASP A 180 -6.91 3.66 8.45
CA ASP A 180 -8.13 4.07 9.13
C ASP A 180 -8.28 3.34 10.46
N ILE A 181 -8.27 4.08 11.56
CA ILE A 181 -8.34 3.52 12.92
C ILE A 181 -9.62 2.68 13.12
N ASN A 182 -10.73 3.05 12.46
CA ASN A 182 -11.97 2.28 12.56
C ASN A 182 -11.87 0.91 11.86
N ILE A 183 -11.01 0.77 10.85
CA ILE A 183 -10.72 -0.49 10.18
C ILE A 183 -9.68 -1.27 10.97
N LEU A 184 -8.54 -0.64 11.29
CA LEU A 184 -7.40 -1.30 11.94
C LEU A 184 -7.76 -1.94 13.28
N LYS A 185 -8.58 -1.28 14.09
CA LYS A 185 -9.03 -1.83 15.39
C LYS A 185 -9.91 -3.09 15.29
N ASN A 186 -10.48 -3.35 14.11
CA ASN A 186 -11.32 -4.53 13.87
C ASN A 186 -10.52 -5.70 13.27
N ALA A 187 -9.22 -5.55 13.11
CA ALA A 187 -8.36 -6.62 12.65
C ALA A 187 -8.38 -7.81 13.64
N PRO A 188 -8.19 -9.05 13.16
CA PRO A 188 -8.05 -10.20 14.06
C PRO A 188 -6.94 -9.98 15.09
N MET A 189 -7.15 -10.37 16.35
CA MET A 189 -6.18 -10.17 17.43
C MET A 189 -4.77 -10.69 17.12
N LYS A 190 -4.65 -11.76 16.33
CA LYS A 190 -3.36 -12.28 15.87
C LYS A 190 -2.60 -11.33 14.93
N MET A 191 -3.25 -10.26 14.45
CA MET A 191 -2.72 -9.27 13.52
C MET A 191 -2.64 -7.87 14.16
N ILE A 192 -2.88 -7.75 15.43
CA ILE A 192 -2.69 -6.59 16.29
C ILE A 192 -1.52 -6.85 17.25
#